data_6f7fc17c77f28b948e6afe10f4baefee
#
_entry.id   6f7fc17c77f28b948e6afe10f4baefee
#
_cell.length_a   1.000
_cell.length_b   1.000
_cell.length_c   1.000
_cell.angle_alpha   90.00
_cell.angle_beta   90.00
_cell.angle_gamma   90.00
#
_symmetry.space_group_name_H-M   'P 1'
#
loop_
_entity.id
_entity.type
_entity.pdbx_description
1 polymer ?
#
loop_
_entity_poly.entity_id
_entity_poly.type
_entity_poly.pdbx_seq_one_letter_code
_entity_poly.pdbx_strand_id
1 'polypeptide(L)'
;MNITFLGTSSGVPSLTRNVSSLALKLSQSSEVWLFDCGEGTQHQIMKSNIKSSQIKKIFITHMHGDHIYGLPGLLATLGLSGNSEGIEIYGPSELRSFINSALKSSFCKLSFPLHFVEVENFASKNKILFENNKIKVNCACL
;
A
#
# COMPACT_ATOMS: atom_id res chain seq x y z
N MET A 1 7.85 -0.01 -17.18
CA MET A 1 6.94 0.30 -16.05
C MET A 1 5.57 -0.21 -16.42
N ASN A 2 4.95 -1.04 -15.58
CA ASN A 2 3.62 -1.63 -15.84
C ASN A 2 2.67 -1.25 -14.70
N ILE A 3 1.47 -0.79 -15.07
CA ILE A 3 0.42 -0.47 -14.13
C ILE A 3 -0.63 -1.58 -14.18
N THR A 4 -1.04 -2.07 -13.02
CA THR A 4 -2.13 -3.04 -12.87
C THR A 4 -3.20 -2.45 -11.96
N PHE A 5 -4.40 -2.26 -12.45
CA PHE A 5 -5.55 -1.87 -11.62
C PHE A 5 -6.06 -3.11 -10.88
N LEU A 6 -6.01 -3.07 -9.56
CA LEU A 6 -6.51 -4.12 -8.67
C LEU A 6 -7.94 -3.83 -8.21
N GLY A 7 -8.33 -2.56 -8.22
CA GLY A 7 -9.67 -2.10 -7.91
C GLY A 7 -9.94 -0.72 -8.49
N THR A 8 -11.13 -0.52 -9.02
CA THR A 8 -11.57 0.72 -9.70
C THR A 8 -12.97 1.15 -9.31
N SER A 9 -13.57 0.53 -8.30
CA SER A 9 -14.81 1.01 -7.70
C SER A 9 -14.50 2.15 -6.71
N SER A 10 -15.46 3.02 -6.47
CA SER A 10 -15.40 3.97 -5.36
C SER A 10 -15.86 3.29 -4.06
N GLY A 11 -16.21 3.98 -3.02
CA GLY A 11 -16.49 3.53 -1.65
C GLY A 11 -17.13 2.15 -1.42
N VAL A 12 -17.71 1.51 -2.44
CA VAL A 12 -18.40 0.21 -2.33
C VAL A 12 -17.93 -0.74 -3.45
N PRO A 13 -17.54 -1.97 -3.14
CA PRO A 13 -17.20 -2.97 -4.16
C PRO A 13 -18.45 -3.46 -4.89
N SER A 14 -18.27 -4.00 -6.09
CA SER A 14 -19.30 -4.73 -6.83
C SER A 14 -18.83 -6.15 -7.13
N LEU A 15 -19.69 -6.97 -7.74
CA LEU A 15 -19.31 -8.35 -8.12
C LEU A 15 -18.15 -8.38 -9.12
N THR A 16 -17.98 -7.33 -9.92
CA THR A 16 -16.97 -7.25 -10.99
C THR A 16 -15.87 -6.24 -10.74
N ARG A 17 -16.01 -5.35 -9.75
CA ARG A 17 -15.04 -4.31 -9.42
C ARG A 17 -14.76 -4.26 -7.94
N ASN A 18 -13.49 -4.32 -7.59
CA ASN A 18 -13.03 -4.08 -6.22
C ASN A 18 -12.86 -2.58 -5.95
N VAL A 19 -12.84 -2.20 -4.68
CA VAL A 19 -12.52 -0.83 -4.25
C VAL A 19 -11.07 -0.46 -4.56
N SER A 20 -10.70 0.79 -4.35
CA SER A 20 -9.48 1.41 -4.85
C SER A 20 -8.20 0.66 -4.51
N SER A 21 -7.48 0.26 -5.54
CA SER A 21 -6.08 -0.18 -5.43
C SER A 21 -5.42 -0.26 -6.81
N LEU A 22 -4.14 0.13 -6.87
CA LEU A 22 -3.33 0.11 -8.08
C LEU A 22 -1.92 -0.39 -7.74
N ALA A 23 -1.37 -1.26 -8.57
CA ALA A 23 0.00 -1.72 -8.45
C ALA A 23 0.86 -1.22 -9.61
N LEU A 24 2.02 -0.65 -9.28
CA LEU A 24 3.03 -0.20 -10.22
C LEU A 24 4.24 -1.14 -10.13
N LYS A 25 4.49 -1.91 -11.19
CA LYS A 25 5.67 -2.76 -11.30
C LYS A 25 6.79 -2.04 -12.06
N LEU A 26 7.95 -1.96 -11.43
CA LEU A 26 9.12 -1.33 -12.02
C LEU A 26 9.81 -2.27 -13.01
N SER A 27 10.11 -1.78 -14.23
CA SER A 27 10.64 -2.63 -15.33
C SER A 27 12.05 -3.17 -15.09
N GLN A 28 12.84 -2.52 -14.24
CA GLN A 28 14.25 -2.83 -14.02
C GLN A 28 14.53 -3.47 -12.65
N SER A 29 13.51 -3.64 -11.84
CA SER A 29 13.56 -4.38 -10.58
C SER A 29 12.30 -5.24 -10.51
N SER A 30 12.31 -6.27 -9.70
CA SER A 30 11.09 -7.04 -9.43
C SER A 30 10.15 -6.30 -8.47
N GLU A 31 10.47 -5.06 -8.11
CA GLU A 31 9.78 -4.28 -7.09
C GLU A 31 8.41 -3.81 -7.56
N VAL A 32 7.44 -3.92 -6.68
CA VAL A 32 6.07 -3.44 -6.87
C VAL A 32 5.75 -2.39 -5.81
N TRP A 33 5.18 -1.29 -6.25
CA TRP A 33 4.63 -0.24 -5.41
C TRP A 33 3.12 -0.28 -5.48
N LEU A 34 2.46 -0.28 -4.32
CA LEU A 34 1.02 -0.30 -4.22
C LEU A 34 0.51 1.12 -3.92
N PHE A 35 -0.52 1.54 -4.62
CA PHE A 35 -1.23 2.80 -4.37
C PHE A 35 -2.65 2.46 -3.94
N ASP A 36 -2.98 2.83 -2.72
CA ASP A 36 -4.15 2.43 -1.96
C ASP A 36 -4.26 0.90 -1.78
N CYS A 37 -4.94 0.50 -0.73
CA CYS A 37 -5.13 -0.89 -0.37
C CYS A 37 -6.52 -1.08 0.23
N GLY A 38 -7.53 -0.94 -0.59
CA GLY A 38 -8.91 -1.14 -0.20
C GLY A 38 -9.21 -2.60 0.13
N GLU A 39 -10.38 -2.87 0.65
CA GLU A 39 -10.85 -4.20 1.01
C GLU A 39 -10.68 -5.18 -0.16
N GLY A 40 -10.21 -6.39 0.13
CA GLY A 40 -10.04 -7.44 -0.89
C GLY A 40 -8.87 -7.23 -1.86
N THR A 41 -8.03 -6.21 -1.72
CA THR A 41 -6.86 -5.96 -2.57
C THR A 41 -5.95 -7.20 -2.65
N GLN A 42 -5.73 -7.91 -1.55
CA GLN A 42 -4.91 -9.12 -1.55
C GLN A 42 -5.50 -10.21 -2.46
N HIS A 43 -6.83 -10.36 -2.55
CA HIS A 43 -7.46 -11.31 -3.46
C HIS A 43 -7.25 -10.92 -4.93
N GLN A 44 -7.23 -9.61 -5.23
CA GLN A 44 -6.94 -9.12 -6.58
C GLN A 44 -5.46 -9.35 -6.95
N ILE A 45 -4.54 -9.18 -5.98
CA ILE A 45 -3.13 -9.53 -6.17
C ILE A 45 -3.00 -11.02 -6.52
N MET A 46 -3.69 -11.92 -5.82
CA MET A 46 -3.67 -13.36 -6.10
C MET A 46 -4.19 -13.72 -7.50
N LYS A 47 -5.10 -12.93 -8.06
CA LYS A 47 -5.64 -13.10 -9.43
C LYS A 47 -4.76 -12.46 -10.50
N SER A 48 -3.74 -11.71 -10.11
CA SER A 48 -2.83 -11.00 -11.01
C SER A 48 -1.48 -11.73 -11.17
N ASN A 49 -0.62 -11.18 -12.03
CA ASN A 49 0.76 -11.65 -12.18
C ASN A 49 1.74 -11.01 -11.16
N ILE A 50 1.21 -10.41 -10.08
CA ILE A 50 2.00 -9.76 -9.04
C ILE A 50 2.21 -10.76 -7.90
N LYS A 51 3.46 -10.96 -7.51
CA LYS A 51 3.79 -11.69 -6.29
C LYS A 51 3.78 -10.73 -5.11
N SER A 52 3.08 -11.06 -4.05
CA SER A 52 3.01 -10.22 -2.84
C SER A 52 4.39 -9.90 -2.25
N SER A 53 5.35 -10.81 -2.33
CA SER A 53 6.75 -10.61 -1.91
C SER A 53 7.50 -9.50 -2.68
N GLN A 54 6.98 -9.08 -3.83
CA GLN A 54 7.56 -7.97 -4.60
C GLN A 54 7.12 -6.59 -4.09
N ILE A 55 6.13 -6.52 -3.20
CA ILE A 55 5.62 -5.25 -2.65
C ILE A 55 6.64 -4.70 -1.65
N LYS A 56 7.20 -3.53 -1.95
CA LYS A 56 8.21 -2.86 -1.12
C LYS A 56 7.74 -1.52 -0.59
N LYS A 57 6.87 -0.84 -1.34
CA LYS A 57 6.31 0.46 -0.95
C LYS A 57 4.81 0.46 -1.11
N ILE A 58 4.12 1.08 -0.15
CA ILE A 58 2.67 1.27 -0.16
C ILE A 58 2.40 2.76 0.04
N PHE A 59 1.66 3.35 -0.87
CA PHE A 59 1.26 4.76 -0.82
C PHE A 59 -0.25 4.83 -0.57
N ILE A 60 -0.66 5.44 0.51
CA ILE A 60 -2.07 5.66 0.86
C ILE A 60 -2.40 7.12 0.64
N THR A 61 -3.41 7.37 -0.20
CA THR A 61 -3.82 8.71 -0.57
C THR A 61 -4.54 9.42 0.57
N HIS A 62 -5.46 8.74 1.24
CA HIS A 62 -6.25 9.26 2.37
C HIS A 62 -6.88 8.15 3.20
N MET A 63 -7.48 8.50 4.35
CA MET A 63 -7.92 7.55 5.36
C MET A 63 -9.33 6.96 5.15
N HIS A 64 -10.00 7.15 4.01
CA HIS A 64 -11.27 6.48 3.76
C HIS A 64 -11.10 4.96 3.69
N GLY A 65 -12.08 4.22 4.18
CA GLY A 65 -12.01 2.77 4.34
C GLY A 65 -11.74 2.01 3.05
N ASP A 66 -12.34 2.44 1.94
CA ASP A 66 -12.14 1.87 0.60
C ASP A 66 -10.72 2.03 0.05
N HIS A 67 -9.86 2.78 0.75
CA HIS A 67 -8.43 2.94 0.44
C HIS A 67 -7.50 2.23 1.42
N ILE A 68 -7.98 1.81 2.62
CA ILE A 68 -7.12 1.30 3.69
C ILE A 68 -7.54 -0.04 4.30
N TYR A 69 -8.80 -0.48 4.16
CA TYR A 69 -9.29 -1.66 4.90
C TYR A 69 -8.65 -2.98 4.49
N GLY A 70 -8.06 -3.08 3.31
CA GLY A 70 -7.30 -4.26 2.90
C GLY A 70 -5.89 -4.35 3.48
N LEU A 71 -5.37 -3.22 3.99
CA LEU A 71 -3.96 -3.11 4.36
C LEU A 71 -3.56 -4.00 5.54
N PRO A 72 -4.29 -4.06 6.67
CA PRO A 72 -3.94 -4.96 7.76
C PRO A 72 -3.88 -6.44 7.34
N GLY A 73 -4.86 -6.89 6.55
CA GLY A 73 -4.90 -8.27 6.04
C GLY A 73 -3.76 -8.58 5.08
N LEU A 74 -3.42 -7.66 4.19
CA LEU A 74 -2.27 -7.81 3.30
C LEU A 74 -0.96 -7.92 4.09
N LEU A 75 -0.73 -7.04 5.07
CA LEU A 75 0.47 -7.07 5.90
C LEU A 75 0.60 -8.36 6.69
N ALA A 76 -0.50 -8.85 7.28
CA ALA A 76 -0.54 -10.14 7.96
C ALA A 76 -0.16 -11.29 7.03
N THR A 77 -0.71 -11.32 5.81
CA THR A 77 -0.38 -12.32 4.79
C THR A 77 1.10 -12.27 4.39
N LEU A 78 1.66 -11.08 4.21
CA LEU A 78 3.09 -10.92 3.92
C LEU A 78 3.96 -11.46 5.04
N GLY A 79 3.58 -11.24 6.31
CA GLY A 79 4.27 -11.80 7.47
C GLY A 79 4.26 -13.32 7.48
N LEU A 80 3.11 -13.93 7.23
CA LEU A 80 2.95 -15.39 7.19
C LEU A 80 3.65 -16.04 5.98
N SER A 81 3.82 -15.29 4.89
CA SER A 81 4.52 -15.75 3.68
C SER A 81 6.05 -15.68 3.78
N GLY A 82 6.59 -15.36 4.94
CA GLY A 82 8.04 -15.33 5.19
C GLY A 82 8.74 -14.09 4.63
N ASN A 83 8.01 -13.00 4.40
CA ASN A 83 8.65 -11.72 4.07
C ASN A 83 9.53 -11.30 5.25
N SER A 84 10.80 -11.02 5.00
CA SER A 84 11.78 -10.57 6.00
C SER A 84 12.28 -9.15 5.74
N GLU A 85 12.03 -8.63 4.54
CA GLU A 85 12.41 -7.27 4.18
C GLU A 85 11.35 -6.27 4.63
N GLY A 86 11.79 -5.09 5.08
CA GLY A 86 10.90 -4.03 5.50
C GLY A 86 9.99 -3.51 4.38
N ILE A 87 8.84 -2.98 4.77
CA ILE A 87 7.92 -2.29 3.86
C ILE A 87 7.85 -0.83 4.27
N GLU A 88 8.03 0.05 3.29
CA GLU A 88 7.82 1.49 3.47
C GLU A 88 6.35 1.83 3.20
N ILE A 89 5.71 2.51 4.14
CA ILE A 89 4.31 2.93 4.05
C ILE A 89 4.25 4.45 4.11
N TYR A 90 3.81 5.04 3.02
CA TYR A 90 3.62 6.48 2.84
C TYR A 90 2.13 6.79 2.96
N GLY A 91 1.74 7.69 3.83
CA GLY A 91 0.33 8.04 4.00
C GLY A 91 0.09 9.05 5.11
N PRO A 92 -1.19 9.36 5.39
CA PRO A 92 -1.58 10.25 6.48
C PRO A 92 -1.05 9.80 7.84
N SER A 93 -0.85 10.74 8.76
CA SER A 93 -0.29 10.48 10.11
C SER A 93 -1.07 9.44 10.91
N GLU A 94 -2.40 9.40 10.75
CA GLU A 94 -3.30 8.46 11.41
C GLU A 94 -3.13 7.01 10.96
N LEU A 95 -2.53 6.79 9.79
CA LEU A 95 -2.37 5.46 9.20
C LEU A 95 -1.54 4.52 10.08
N ARG A 96 -0.47 5.05 10.72
CA ARG A 96 0.34 4.30 11.67
C ARG A 96 -0.49 3.76 12.84
N SER A 97 -1.32 4.61 13.42
CA SER A 97 -2.16 4.25 14.56
C SER A 97 -3.22 3.22 14.18
N PHE A 98 -3.85 3.37 13.01
CA PHE A 98 -4.80 2.41 12.45
C PHE A 98 -4.19 1.02 12.28
N ILE A 99 -3.05 0.92 11.59
CA ILE A 99 -2.37 -0.36 11.34
C ILE A 99 -1.93 -1.01 12.65
N ASN A 100 -1.28 -0.26 13.53
CA ASN A 100 -0.81 -0.79 14.82
C ASN A 100 -1.97 -1.30 15.68
N SER A 101 -3.10 -0.59 15.71
CA SER A 101 -4.29 -1.01 16.43
C SER A 101 -4.90 -2.29 15.85
N ALA A 102 -5.01 -2.37 14.52
CA ALA A 102 -5.53 -3.56 13.84
C ALA A 102 -4.67 -4.80 14.11
N LEU A 103 -3.35 -4.69 13.93
CA LEU A 103 -2.41 -5.79 14.17
C LEU A 103 -2.39 -6.21 15.64
N LYS A 104 -2.39 -5.25 16.58
CA LYS A 104 -2.43 -5.52 18.01
C LYS A 104 -3.71 -6.26 18.42
N SER A 105 -4.87 -5.77 17.97
CA SER A 105 -6.19 -6.35 18.32
C SER A 105 -6.41 -7.73 17.73
N SER A 106 -5.76 -8.03 16.59
CA SER A 106 -5.79 -9.36 15.96
C SER A 106 -4.67 -10.29 16.41
N PHE A 107 -3.85 -9.88 17.41
CA PHE A 107 -2.68 -10.62 17.87
C PHE A 107 -1.68 -10.96 16.74
N CYS A 108 -1.69 -10.19 15.66
CA CYS A 108 -0.82 -10.39 14.52
C CYS A 108 0.57 -9.80 14.79
N LYS A 109 1.60 -10.64 14.68
CA LYS A 109 3.01 -10.22 14.75
C LYS A 109 3.62 -10.34 13.36
N LEU A 110 4.16 -9.23 12.85
CA LEU A 110 4.88 -9.24 11.58
C LEU A 110 6.31 -9.73 11.78
N SER A 111 6.83 -10.45 10.80
CA SER A 111 8.23 -10.92 10.74
C SER A 111 9.20 -9.87 10.16
N PHE A 112 8.69 -8.72 9.75
CA PHE A 112 9.44 -7.63 9.11
C PHE A 112 9.07 -6.26 9.68
N PRO A 113 9.94 -5.26 9.59
CA PRO A 113 9.66 -3.90 10.06
C PRO A 113 8.75 -3.13 9.09
N LEU A 114 7.91 -2.24 9.65
CA LEU A 114 7.16 -1.23 8.91
C LEU A 114 7.82 0.13 9.09
N HIS A 115 8.12 0.79 7.99
CA HIS A 115 8.69 2.14 7.96
C HIS A 115 7.62 3.13 7.48
N PHE A 116 7.08 3.94 8.39
CA PHE A 116 6.04 4.90 8.09
C PHE A 116 6.63 6.27 7.74
N VAL A 117 6.14 6.85 6.65
CA VAL A 117 6.47 8.21 6.20
C VAL A 117 5.17 9.00 6.10
N GLU A 118 5.03 10.03 6.94
CA GLU A 118 3.85 10.90 7.00
C GLU A 118 3.88 11.90 5.84
N VAL A 119 2.87 11.85 4.98
CA VAL A 119 2.83 12.64 3.76
C VAL A 119 2.52 14.12 3.99
N GLU A 120 1.84 14.47 5.08
CA GLU A 120 1.54 15.87 5.45
C GLU A 120 2.80 16.73 5.60
N ASN A 121 3.89 16.13 6.05
CA ASN A 121 5.19 16.79 6.18
C ASN A 121 5.77 17.23 4.82
N PHE A 122 5.25 16.70 3.73
CA PHE A 122 5.70 16.94 2.37
C PHE A 122 4.66 17.68 1.53
N ALA A 123 3.37 17.43 1.71
CA ALA A 123 2.28 17.95 0.89
C ALA A 123 2.18 19.47 0.90
N SER A 124 2.34 20.10 2.07
CA SER A 124 2.27 21.56 2.24
C SER A 124 3.36 22.34 1.48
N LYS A 125 4.40 21.66 1.01
CA LYS A 125 5.57 22.28 0.37
C LYS A 125 5.81 21.75 -1.05
N ASN A 126 4.88 21.00 -1.62
CA ASN A 126 5.03 20.30 -2.92
C ASN A 126 6.38 19.56 -3.02
N LYS A 127 6.75 18.87 -1.91
CA LYS A 127 8.05 18.22 -1.78
C LYS A 127 8.07 16.85 -2.42
N ILE A 128 9.29 16.44 -2.71
CA ILE A 128 9.60 15.09 -3.17
C ILE A 128 9.41 14.14 -1.99
N LEU A 129 8.46 13.22 -2.13
CA LEU A 129 8.17 12.18 -1.16
C LEU A 129 9.20 11.03 -1.24
N PHE A 130 9.59 10.70 -2.46
CA PHE A 130 10.61 9.71 -2.77
C PHE A 130 11.32 10.06 -4.08
N GLU A 131 12.62 9.89 -4.13
CA GLU A 131 13.43 10.10 -5.34
C GLU A 131 14.60 9.11 -5.38
N ASN A 132 14.82 8.53 -6.53
CA ASN A 132 16.04 7.82 -6.89
C ASN A 132 16.46 8.21 -8.31
N ASN A 133 17.52 7.61 -8.83
CA ASN A 133 18.07 7.94 -10.17
C ASN A 133 17.07 7.74 -11.34
N LYS A 134 15.89 7.16 -11.12
CA LYS A 134 14.94 6.76 -12.16
C LYS A 134 13.52 7.22 -11.94
N ILE A 135 13.13 7.42 -10.69
CA ILE A 135 11.75 7.69 -10.31
C ILE A 135 11.72 8.78 -9.26
N LYS A 136 10.79 9.69 -9.46
CA LYS A 136 10.47 10.75 -8.52
C LYS A 136 8.98 10.70 -8.20
N VAL A 137 8.65 10.70 -6.93
CA VAL A 137 7.27 10.75 -6.42
C VAL A 137 7.10 12.06 -5.67
N ASN A 138 6.16 12.87 -6.11
CA ASN A 138 5.78 14.10 -5.44
C ASN A 138 4.42 13.91 -4.75
N CYS A 139 4.22 14.61 -3.64
CA CYS A 139 2.96 14.69 -2.95
C CYS A 139 2.44 16.13 -2.99
N ALA A 140 1.14 16.28 -3.25
CA ALA A 140 0.42 17.55 -3.17
C ALA A 140 -0.90 17.32 -2.43
N CYS A 141 -1.34 18.33 -1.67
CA CYS A 141 -2.72 18.38 -1.17
C CYS A 141 -3.65 18.80 -2.31
N LEU A 142 -4.79 18.16 -2.40
CA LEU A 142 -5.92 18.55 -3.25
C LEU A 142 -6.90 19.40 -2.46
#